data_fc6ed66222d967240a9035b2db5ecac2
#
_entry.id   fc6ed66222d967240a9035b2db5ecac2
#
_cell.length_a   1.000
_cell.length_b   1.000
_cell.length_c   1.000
_cell.angle_alpha   90.00
_cell.angle_beta   90.00
_cell.angle_gamma   90.00
#
_symmetry.space_group_name_H-M   'P 1'
#
loop_
_entity.id
_entity.type
_entity.pdbx_description
1 polymer ?
#
loop_
_entity_poly.entity_id
_entity_poly.type
_entity_poly.pdbx_seq_one_letter_code
_entity_poly.pdbx_strand_id
1 'polypeptide(L)'
;MKILVLGGDGFCGWPVALHLSARGDDVTIVDNLSRRRIDQELAVGSLTPIEPLKERLVAWREVAGREIRHADIDLAHDYDAFLALLRAEKPDAIIHLAEQRSVPYSMSSPARRRYTFENNLNATNNVLVALVESGVDAHVVHMGSTGVYGYESLGYRLPEGYVEVEVESRKSEILHPANPLSIYHLTKARDQLALAFFSKHEGIRTTDLVQGAVWGTQTEQTARDKRLINRFDYDDIYGTVLNRFILQAALGHPLTVYGGGGQTRAFIHISDVVRCDEIAIDNAPASGERMRVFNQIAESHRVIDLARVVAAAWPDVTVATLENPRQEPADNDLDLSNAGLRALGLRPKLIADGVLAEIRDIAAPHAHRANRTKIEPSRQPNLSGSNQPHQLAGIVPRIQKQRGA
;
A
#
# COMPACT_ATOMS: atom_id res chain seq x y z
N MET A 1 -7.19 -18.97 -14.44
CA MET A 1 -5.92 -18.35 -14.85
C MET A 1 -4.80 -18.90 -13.98
N LYS A 2 -3.53 -18.82 -14.44
CA LYS A 2 -2.35 -19.02 -13.58
C LYS A 2 -1.88 -17.67 -13.07
N ILE A 3 -1.77 -17.51 -11.78
CA ILE A 3 -1.47 -16.20 -11.17
C ILE A 3 -0.33 -16.33 -10.17
N LEU A 4 0.69 -15.49 -10.32
CA LEU A 4 1.72 -15.31 -9.29
C LEU A 4 1.32 -14.15 -8.37
N VAL A 5 1.30 -14.38 -7.06
CA VAL A 5 1.08 -13.35 -6.04
C VAL A 5 2.42 -13.12 -5.33
N LEU A 6 3.12 -12.08 -5.74
CA LEU A 6 4.41 -11.69 -5.18
C LEU A 6 4.19 -10.93 -3.87
N GLY A 7 4.78 -11.40 -2.77
CA GLY A 7 4.51 -10.88 -1.43
C GLY A 7 3.24 -11.48 -0.80
N GLY A 8 2.93 -12.73 -1.12
CA GLY A 8 1.68 -13.39 -0.76
C GLY A 8 1.51 -13.75 0.71
N ASP A 9 2.55 -13.69 1.56
CA ASP A 9 2.43 -13.81 3.02
C ASP A 9 2.16 -12.46 3.72
N GLY A 10 2.16 -11.37 2.94
CA GLY A 10 1.92 -10.02 3.40
C GLY A 10 0.46 -9.71 3.74
N PHE A 11 0.22 -8.49 4.26
CA PHE A 11 -1.11 -8.03 4.69
C PHE A 11 -2.14 -8.01 3.55
N CYS A 12 -1.79 -7.52 2.37
CA CYS A 12 -2.68 -7.56 1.19
C CYS A 12 -2.53 -8.87 0.42
N GLY A 13 -1.31 -9.40 0.30
CA GLY A 13 -1.03 -10.57 -0.55
C GLY A 13 -1.75 -11.82 -0.11
N TRP A 14 -1.86 -12.07 1.20
CA TRP A 14 -2.54 -13.26 1.71
C TRP A 14 -4.03 -13.31 1.35
N PRO A 15 -4.84 -12.28 1.66
CA PRO A 15 -6.25 -12.26 1.24
C PRO A 15 -6.44 -12.33 -0.27
N VAL A 16 -5.56 -11.67 -1.05
CA VAL A 16 -5.59 -11.71 -2.52
C VAL A 16 -5.36 -13.14 -3.01
N ALA A 17 -4.33 -13.83 -2.51
CA ALA A 17 -4.05 -15.21 -2.90
C ALA A 17 -5.22 -16.16 -2.59
N LEU A 18 -5.83 -16.02 -1.40
CA LEU A 18 -6.99 -16.83 -1.02
C LEU A 18 -8.21 -16.57 -1.91
N HIS A 19 -8.48 -15.30 -2.21
CA HIS A 19 -9.62 -14.91 -3.04
C HIS A 19 -9.50 -15.45 -4.46
N LEU A 20 -8.35 -15.24 -5.10
CA LEU A 20 -8.10 -15.74 -6.46
C LEU A 20 -8.15 -17.26 -6.51
N SER A 21 -7.59 -17.95 -5.52
CA SER A 21 -7.72 -19.40 -5.40
C SER A 21 -9.18 -19.83 -5.21
N ALA A 22 -9.98 -19.13 -4.39
CA ALA A 22 -11.42 -19.41 -4.23
C ALA A 22 -12.21 -19.19 -5.52
N ARG A 23 -11.83 -18.20 -6.32
CA ARG A 23 -12.38 -17.92 -7.66
C ARG A 23 -12.11 -19.06 -8.64
N GLY A 24 -11.10 -19.87 -8.40
CA GLY A 24 -10.75 -21.02 -9.24
C GLY A 24 -9.44 -20.87 -10.01
N ASP A 25 -8.69 -19.83 -9.72
CA ASP A 25 -7.38 -19.62 -10.32
C ASP A 25 -6.32 -20.56 -9.71
N ASP A 26 -5.32 -20.88 -10.51
CA ASP A 26 -4.12 -21.60 -10.09
C ASP A 26 -3.11 -20.59 -9.54
N VAL A 27 -2.96 -20.54 -8.20
CA VAL A 27 -2.21 -19.49 -7.51
C VAL A 27 -0.88 -20.02 -6.97
N THR A 28 0.19 -19.30 -7.25
CA THR A 28 1.50 -19.49 -6.61
C THR A 28 1.88 -18.22 -5.87
N ILE A 29 2.11 -18.33 -4.56
CA ILE A 29 2.71 -17.27 -3.74
C ILE A 29 4.21 -17.28 -3.96
N VAL A 30 4.79 -16.12 -4.23
CA VAL A 30 6.25 -15.90 -4.23
C VAL A 30 6.58 -14.95 -3.09
N ASP A 31 7.27 -15.43 -2.06
CA ASP A 31 7.55 -14.65 -0.86
C ASP A 31 8.79 -15.20 -0.13
N ASN A 32 9.72 -14.34 0.22
CA ASN A 32 10.93 -14.69 0.99
C ASN A 32 10.74 -14.56 2.51
N LEU A 33 9.52 -14.28 2.97
CA LEU A 33 9.13 -14.09 4.36
C LEU A 33 9.91 -12.98 5.10
N SER A 34 10.47 -12.01 4.38
CA SER A 34 11.25 -10.90 4.94
C SER A 34 10.44 -10.09 5.96
N ARG A 35 9.12 -9.93 5.74
CA ARG A 35 8.26 -9.24 6.68
C ARG A 35 8.27 -9.89 8.06
N ARG A 36 8.26 -11.21 8.16
CA ARG A 36 8.30 -11.93 9.43
C ARG A 36 9.64 -11.75 10.14
N ARG A 37 10.75 -11.72 9.37
CA ARG A 37 12.10 -11.44 9.93
C ARG A 37 12.20 -10.01 10.47
N ILE A 38 11.67 -9.03 9.75
CA ILE A 38 11.64 -7.63 10.17
C ILE A 38 10.77 -7.45 11.44
N ASP A 39 9.64 -8.14 11.54
CA ASP A 39 8.80 -8.12 12.76
C ASP A 39 9.58 -8.58 13.98
N GLN A 40 10.36 -9.66 13.87
CA GLN A 40 11.20 -10.19 14.95
C GLN A 40 12.34 -9.21 15.30
N GLU A 41 13.03 -8.66 14.30
CA GLU A 41 14.10 -7.66 14.49
C GLU A 41 13.61 -6.43 15.26
N LEU A 42 12.40 -5.98 14.97
CA LEU A 42 11.82 -4.76 15.54
C LEU A 42 11.00 -5.00 16.80
N ALA A 43 10.85 -6.25 17.21
CA ALA A 43 9.94 -6.65 18.30
C ALA A 43 8.53 -6.04 18.11
N VAL A 44 8.04 -6.04 16.86
CA VAL A 44 6.67 -5.68 16.49
C VAL A 44 5.92 -6.93 16.03
N GLY A 45 4.61 -6.87 15.97
CA GLY A 45 3.84 -8.02 15.55
C GLY A 45 2.37 -7.71 15.35
N SER A 46 1.69 -8.65 14.75
CA SER A 46 0.25 -8.56 14.55
C SER A 46 -0.52 -8.75 15.86
N LEU A 47 -1.58 -7.97 16.06
CA LEU A 47 -2.56 -8.21 17.13
C LEU A 47 -3.21 -9.58 16.99
N THR A 48 -3.59 -9.96 15.77
CA THR A 48 -4.10 -11.30 15.45
C THR A 48 -2.96 -12.32 15.41
N PRO A 49 -3.20 -13.59 15.80
CA PRO A 49 -2.20 -14.64 15.66
C PRO A 49 -2.00 -14.98 14.18
N ILE A 50 -0.75 -15.01 13.73
CA ILE A 50 -0.41 -15.35 12.35
C ILE A 50 0.39 -16.65 12.34
N GLU A 51 -0.23 -17.71 11.89
CA GLU A 51 0.39 -19.02 11.76
C GLU A 51 1.53 -19.00 10.71
N PRO A 52 2.51 -19.90 10.79
CA PRO A 52 3.49 -20.09 9.73
C PRO A 52 2.82 -20.29 8.36
N LEU A 53 3.42 -19.76 7.29
CA LEU A 53 2.81 -19.83 5.95
C LEU A 53 2.43 -21.26 5.55
N LYS A 54 3.27 -22.23 5.86
CA LYS A 54 2.99 -23.66 5.59
C LYS A 54 1.68 -24.12 6.23
N GLU A 55 1.45 -23.75 7.49
CA GLU A 55 0.22 -24.12 8.22
C GLU A 55 -1.01 -23.40 7.63
N ARG A 56 -0.85 -22.15 7.21
CA ARG A 56 -1.91 -21.39 6.55
C ARG A 56 -2.29 -22.03 5.21
N LEU A 57 -1.33 -22.50 4.42
CA LEU A 57 -1.56 -23.19 3.14
C LEU A 57 -2.27 -24.55 3.36
N VAL A 58 -1.87 -25.30 4.40
CA VAL A 58 -2.55 -26.53 4.78
C VAL A 58 -4.00 -26.24 5.18
N ALA A 59 -4.22 -25.23 6.03
CA ALA A 59 -5.57 -24.84 6.44
C ALA A 59 -6.45 -24.44 5.24
N TRP A 60 -5.89 -23.69 4.29
CA TRP A 60 -6.63 -23.34 3.08
C TRP A 60 -7.05 -24.57 2.26
N ARG A 61 -6.13 -25.49 2.06
CA ARG A 61 -6.45 -26.76 1.35
C ARG A 61 -7.54 -27.55 2.05
N GLU A 62 -7.52 -27.60 3.40
CA GLU A 62 -8.54 -28.29 4.19
C GLU A 62 -9.93 -27.68 4.06
N VAL A 63 -10.05 -26.33 4.09
CA VAL A 63 -11.36 -25.66 4.11
C VAL A 63 -11.90 -25.31 2.73
N ALA A 64 -11.03 -25.15 1.74
CA ALA A 64 -11.40 -24.76 0.38
C ALA A 64 -11.29 -25.90 -0.66
N GLY A 65 -10.61 -26.99 -0.32
CA GLY A 65 -10.32 -28.07 -1.26
C GLY A 65 -9.40 -27.65 -2.41
N ARG A 66 -8.62 -26.56 -2.22
CA ARG A 66 -7.76 -25.94 -3.24
C ARG A 66 -6.35 -25.78 -2.72
N GLU A 67 -5.38 -25.97 -3.60
CA GLU A 67 -3.98 -25.80 -3.29
C GLU A 67 -3.50 -24.40 -3.73
N ILE A 68 -2.68 -23.77 -2.90
CA ILE A 68 -1.86 -22.61 -3.25
C ILE A 68 -0.41 -23.05 -3.05
N ARG A 69 0.41 -22.89 -4.09
CA ARG A 69 1.84 -23.22 -4.03
C ARG A 69 2.62 -22.04 -3.44
N HIS A 70 3.81 -22.33 -2.93
CA HIS A 70 4.75 -21.31 -2.43
C HIS A 70 6.13 -21.54 -3.03
N ALA A 71 6.71 -20.47 -3.57
CA ALA A 71 8.09 -20.37 -3.98
C ALA A 71 8.83 -19.36 -3.08
N ASP A 72 9.86 -19.83 -2.37
CA ASP A 72 10.73 -18.98 -1.54
C ASP A 72 11.78 -18.33 -2.45
N ILE A 73 11.51 -17.10 -2.89
CA ILE A 73 12.38 -16.35 -3.82
C ILE A 73 12.44 -14.90 -3.32
N ASP A 74 13.66 -14.38 -3.18
CA ASP A 74 13.91 -12.97 -2.96
C ASP A 74 13.97 -12.25 -4.32
N LEU A 75 12.88 -11.56 -4.67
CA LEU A 75 12.76 -10.91 -5.98
C LEU A 75 13.82 -9.85 -6.24
N ALA A 76 14.38 -9.25 -5.19
CA ALA A 76 15.42 -8.23 -5.33
C ALA A 76 16.81 -8.85 -5.62
N HIS A 77 17.03 -10.13 -5.23
CA HIS A 77 18.37 -10.75 -5.27
C HIS A 77 18.42 -12.04 -6.07
N ASP A 78 17.32 -12.81 -6.18
CA ASP A 78 17.29 -14.14 -6.80
C ASP A 78 16.69 -14.08 -8.22
N TYR A 79 17.25 -13.21 -9.09
CA TYR A 79 16.75 -12.98 -10.45
C TYR A 79 16.59 -14.26 -11.26
N ASP A 80 17.66 -15.10 -11.30
CA ASP A 80 17.66 -16.34 -12.10
C ASP A 80 16.59 -17.34 -11.62
N ALA A 81 16.34 -17.42 -10.30
CA ALA A 81 15.31 -18.28 -9.75
C ALA A 81 13.92 -17.80 -10.15
N PHE A 82 13.68 -16.48 -10.14
CA PHE A 82 12.41 -15.90 -10.59
C PHE A 82 12.20 -16.09 -12.10
N LEU A 83 13.23 -15.87 -12.91
CA LEU A 83 13.19 -16.12 -14.36
C LEU A 83 12.86 -17.58 -14.68
N ALA A 84 13.49 -18.53 -13.95
CA ALA A 84 13.20 -19.95 -14.09
C ALA A 84 11.75 -20.28 -13.72
N LEU A 85 11.22 -19.68 -12.65
CA LEU A 85 9.83 -19.83 -12.25
C LEU A 85 8.87 -19.31 -13.34
N LEU A 86 9.13 -18.12 -13.90
CA LEU A 86 8.31 -17.56 -14.98
C LEU A 86 8.25 -18.48 -16.20
N ARG A 87 9.40 -19.01 -16.62
CA ARG A 87 9.50 -19.95 -17.76
C ARG A 87 8.74 -21.26 -17.52
N ALA A 88 8.75 -21.75 -16.28
CA ALA A 88 8.06 -22.99 -15.89
C ALA A 88 6.55 -22.79 -15.75
N GLU A 89 6.13 -21.76 -15.02
CA GLU A 89 4.71 -21.53 -14.69
C GLU A 89 3.94 -20.87 -15.84
N LYS A 90 4.58 -19.97 -16.61
CA LYS A 90 3.96 -19.16 -17.66
C LYS A 90 2.64 -18.53 -17.17
N PRO A 91 2.69 -17.66 -16.17
CA PRO A 91 1.49 -17.07 -15.60
C PRO A 91 0.75 -16.19 -16.61
N ASP A 92 -0.58 -16.10 -16.46
CA ASP A 92 -1.42 -15.16 -17.17
C ASP A 92 -1.38 -13.75 -16.54
N ALA A 93 -1.18 -13.70 -15.20
CA ALA A 93 -1.09 -12.46 -14.45
C ALA A 93 -0.12 -12.56 -13.26
N ILE A 94 0.42 -11.42 -12.88
CA ILE A 94 1.31 -11.25 -11.72
C ILE A 94 0.75 -10.10 -10.88
N ILE A 95 0.43 -10.38 -9.61
CA ILE A 95 0.09 -9.34 -8.62
C ILE A 95 1.35 -9.02 -7.83
N HIS A 96 1.88 -7.80 -7.96
CA HIS A 96 3.14 -7.41 -7.35
C HIS A 96 2.94 -6.57 -6.09
N LEU A 97 3.08 -7.22 -4.91
CA LEU A 97 3.00 -6.62 -3.58
C LEU A 97 4.29 -6.85 -2.76
N ALA A 98 5.34 -7.44 -3.37
CA ALA A 98 6.56 -7.87 -2.68
C ALA A 98 7.53 -6.70 -2.43
N GLU A 99 7.13 -5.77 -1.57
CA GLU A 99 7.93 -4.60 -1.24
C GLU A 99 7.87 -4.25 0.24
N GLN A 100 8.90 -3.54 0.71
CA GLN A 100 8.88 -2.91 2.02
C GLN A 100 7.97 -1.68 1.98
N ARG A 101 6.80 -1.75 2.64
CA ARG A 101 5.68 -0.81 2.53
C ARG A 101 5.62 0.29 3.58
N SER A 102 6.55 0.29 4.55
CA SER A 102 6.42 1.18 5.70
C SER A 102 7.21 2.48 5.53
N VAL A 103 6.48 3.60 5.60
CA VAL A 103 7.09 4.94 5.65
C VAL A 103 7.98 5.09 6.88
N PRO A 104 7.51 4.82 8.12
CA PRO A 104 8.36 4.92 9.31
C PRO A 104 9.63 4.06 9.23
N TYR A 105 9.52 2.81 8.78
CA TYR A 105 10.69 1.95 8.57
C TYR A 105 11.68 2.59 7.59
N SER A 106 11.19 3.00 6.41
CA SER A 106 12.02 3.54 5.33
C SER A 106 12.77 4.83 5.71
N MET A 107 12.34 5.52 6.77
CA MET A 107 12.92 6.79 7.21
C MET A 107 13.73 6.67 8.51
N SER A 108 13.70 5.54 9.21
CA SER A 108 14.19 5.40 10.58
C SER A 108 15.71 5.33 10.72
N SER A 109 16.46 4.94 9.69
CA SER A 109 17.91 4.91 9.69
C SER A 109 18.51 4.89 8.28
N PRO A 110 19.78 5.28 8.10
CA PRO A 110 20.45 5.18 6.79
C PRO A 110 20.45 3.76 6.20
N ALA A 111 20.62 2.74 7.04
CA ALA A 111 20.59 1.34 6.59
C ALA A 111 19.21 0.94 6.05
N ARG A 112 18.13 1.30 6.77
CA ARG A 112 16.75 0.99 6.36
C ARG A 112 16.30 1.81 5.15
N ARG A 113 16.80 3.04 4.99
CA ARG A 113 16.61 3.84 3.77
C ARG A 113 17.17 3.12 2.56
N ARG A 114 18.43 2.66 2.64
CA ARG A 114 19.09 1.91 1.56
C ARG A 114 18.37 0.60 1.29
N TYR A 115 18.10 -0.20 2.32
CA TYR A 115 17.36 -1.45 2.18
C TYR A 115 16.02 -1.25 1.46
N THR A 116 15.19 -0.29 1.89
CA THR A 116 13.90 -0.03 1.25
C THR A 116 14.06 0.34 -0.22
N PHE A 117 15.03 1.21 -0.52
CA PHE A 117 15.27 1.67 -1.87
C PHE A 117 15.77 0.53 -2.78
N GLU A 118 16.79 -0.19 -2.35
CA GLU A 118 17.40 -1.29 -3.12
C GLU A 118 16.41 -2.45 -3.29
N ASN A 119 15.76 -2.87 -2.20
CA ASN A 119 14.81 -3.98 -2.23
C ASN A 119 13.64 -3.72 -3.19
N ASN A 120 12.97 -2.57 -3.03
CA ASN A 120 11.76 -2.30 -3.79
C ASN A 120 12.07 -2.12 -5.29
N LEU A 121 13.07 -1.27 -5.61
CA LEU A 121 13.41 -1.02 -7.01
C LEU A 121 13.95 -2.24 -7.73
N ASN A 122 14.81 -3.03 -7.07
CA ASN A 122 15.34 -4.25 -7.70
C ASN A 122 14.23 -5.28 -7.89
N ALA A 123 13.32 -5.45 -6.92
CA ALA A 123 12.20 -6.38 -7.04
C ALA A 123 11.33 -6.05 -8.27
N THR A 124 10.88 -4.79 -8.40
CA THR A 124 10.06 -4.36 -9.54
C THR A 124 10.83 -4.47 -10.86
N ASN A 125 12.08 -4.01 -10.91
CA ASN A 125 12.91 -4.10 -12.10
C ASN A 125 13.14 -5.54 -12.55
N ASN A 126 13.45 -6.43 -11.61
CA ASN A 126 13.69 -7.85 -11.90
C ASN A 126 12.43 -8.54 -12.44
N VAL A 127 11.25 -8.21 -11.92
CA VAL A 127 9.96 -8.72 -12.45
C VAL A 127 9.78 -8.30 -13.91
N LEU A 128 9.98 -7.02 -14.22
CA LEU A 128 9.77 -6.48 -15.55
C LEU A 128 10.80 -6.99 -16.56
N VAL A 129 12.09 -7.02 -16.19
CA VAL A 129 13.16 -7.54 -17.05
C VAL A 129 12.99 -9.04 -17.29
N ALA A 130 12.63 -9.83 -16.27
CA ALA A 130 12.41 -11.26 -16.42
C ALA A 130 11.21 -11.57 -17.35
N LEU A 131 10.17 -10.73 -17.36
CA LEU A 131 9.08 -10.87 -18.33
C LEU A 131 9.56 -10.65 -19.76
N VAL A 132 10.36 -9.59 -20.02
CA VAL A 132 10.95 -9.35 -21.34
C VAL A 132 11.84 -10.52 -21.76
N GLU A 133 12.73 -10.97 -20.87
CA GLU A 133 13.69 -12.05 -21.17
C GLU A 133 13.00 -13.41 -21.37
N SER A 134 11.97 -13.71 -20.59
CA SER A 134 11.22 -14.97 -20.72
C SER A 134 10.30 -15.01 -21.93
N GLY A 135 9.87 -13.86 -22.45
CA GLY A 135 8.85 -13.75 -23.48
C GLY A 135 7.44 -14.18 -23.00
N VAL A 136 7.22 -14.26 -21.70
CA VAL A 136 5.91 -14.61 -21.13
C VAL A 136 4.99 -13.40 -21.18
N ASP A 137 3.83 -13.53 -21.83
CA ASP A 137 2.81 -12.49 -21.89
C ASP A 137 1.93 -12.52 -20.63
N ALA A 138 2.45 -12.01 -19.52
CA ALA A 138 1.68 -11.85 -18.28
C ALA A 138 1.28 -10.39 -18.06
N HIS A 139 0.06 -10.19 -17.53
CA HIS A 139 -0.38 -8.89 -17.07
C HIS A 139 0.16 -8.60 -15.66
N VAL A 140 0.92 -7.53 -15.49
CA VAL A 140 1.43 -7.09 -14.18
C VAL A 140 0.45 -6.11 -13.55
N VAL A 141 -0.14 -6.49 -12.42
CA VAL A 141 -0.89 -5.60 -11.53
C VAL A 141 0.02 -5.22 -10.37
N HIS A 142 0.45 -3.97 -10.35
CA HIS A 142 1.35 -3.43 -9.34
C HIS A 142 0.56 -2.70 -8.25
N MET A 143 1.00 -2.84 -7.01
CA MET A 143 0.41 -2.13 -5.89
C MET A 143 1.19 -0.83 -5.63
N GLY A 144 0.70 0.27 -6.20
CA GLY A 144 1.18 1.62 -5.98
C GLY A 144 0.79 2.19 -4.61
N SER A 145 0.89 3.49 -4.44
CA SER A 145 0.53 4.18 -3.19
C SER A 145 0.06 5.61 -3.46
N THR A 146 -1.00 6.06 -2.79
CA THR A 146 -1.44 7.45 -2.83
C THR A 146 -0.38 8.44 -2.31
N GLY A 147 0.62 7.95 -1.57
CA GLY A 147 1.75 8.76 -1.13
C GLY A 147 2.66 9.26 -2.26
N VAL A 148 2.50 8.76 -3.49
CA VAL A 148 3.21 9.29 -4.67
C VAL A 148 2.77 10.71 -5.02
N TYR A 149 1.54 11.09 -4.67
CA TYR A 149 1.00 12.43 -4.90
C TYR A 149 1.54 13.48 -3.91
N GLY A 150 2.16 13.06 -2.82
CA GLY A 150 2.55 13.94 -1.71
C GLY A 150 1.39 14.22 -0.74
N TYR A 151 1.62 15.18 0.16
CA TYR A 151 0.65 15.57 1.18
C TYR A 151 0.41 17.09 1.16
N GLU A 152 0.59 17.72 0.00
CA GLU A 152 0.25 19.13 -0.21
C GLU A 152 -1.17 19.23 -0.76
N SER A 153 -1.88 20.29 -0.37
CA SER A 153 -3.18 20.61 -0.95
C SER A 153 -2.98 21.19 -2.35
N LEU A 154 -3.46 20.47 -3.36
CA LEU A 154 -3.32 20.91 -4.74
C LEU A 154 -4.48 21.80 -5.21
N GLY A 155 -5.58 21.86 -4.43
CA GLY A 155 -6.76 22.66 -4.75
C GLY A 155 -7.61 22.12 -5.90
N TYR A 156 -7.32 20.89 -6.37
CA TYR A 156 -8.11 20.19 -7.37
C TYR A 156 -8.16 18.70 -7.06
N ARG A 157 -9.16 18.03 -7.62
CA ARG A 157 -9.32 16.59 -7.50
C ARG A 157 -8.30 15.87 -8.36
N LEU A 158 -7.46 15.05 -7.74
CA LEU A 158 -6.41 14.25 -8.40
C LEU A 158 -7.04 13.19 -9.32
N PRO A 159 -6.71 13.19 -10.61
CA PRO A 159 -7.18 12.19 -11.56
C PRO A 159 -6.46 10.85 -11.39
N GLU A 160 -6.88 9.87 -12.18
CA GLU A 160 -6.24 8.55 -12.24
C GLU A 160 -5.15 8.53 -13.31
N GLY A 161 -3.90 8.61 -12.88
CA GLY A 161 -2.71 8.42 -13.70
C GLY A 161 -2.34 9.57 -14.63
N TYR A 162 -3.15 9.90 -15.61
CA TYR A 162 -2.76 10.83 -16.65
C TYR A 162 -3.52 12.16 -16.59
N VAL A 163 -2.83 13.24 -16.89
CA VAL A 163 -3.38 14.60 -16.94
C VAL A 163 -3.09 15.25 -18.28
N GLU A 164 -4.05 16.02 -18.81
CA GLU A 164 -3.81 16.91 -19.92
C GLU A 164 -3.02 18.13 -19.45
N VAL A 165 -1.93 18.42 -20.09
CA VAL A 165 -1.14 19.63 -19.87
C VAL A 165 -1.12 20.47 -21.15
N GLU A 166 -1.14 21.78 -21.01
CA GLU A 166 -1.01 22.73 -22.10
C GLU A 166 0.24 23.59 -21.92
N VAL A 167 1.15 23.54 -22.88
CA VAL A 167 2.36 24.37 -22.91
C VAL A 167 2.42 25.07 -24.27
N GLU A 168 2.49 26.41 -24.29
CA GLU A 168 2.53 27.20 -25.52
C GLU A 168 1.39 26.81 -26.51
N SER A 169 0.17 26.64 -25.98
CA SER A 169 -1.03 26.24 -26.74
C SER A 169 -0.96 24.84 -27.37
N ARG A 170 0.01 24.02 -26.99
CA ARG A 170 0.09 22.59 -27.35
C ARG A 170 -0.39 21.74 -26.20
N LYS A 171 -1.36 20.89 -26.48
CA LYS A 171 -1.90 19.94 -25.49
C LYS A 171 -1.23 18.59 -25.60
N SER A 172 -0.92 18.00 -24.47
CA SER A 172 -0.43 16.62 -24.38
C SER A 172 -0.90 15.97 -23.08
N GLU A 173 -1.05 14.65 -23.07
CA GLU A 173 -1.26 13.89 -21.85
C GLU A 173 0.09 13.43 -21.30
N ILE A 174 0.30 13.64 -20.00
CA ILE A 174 1.45 13.14 -19.27
C ILE A 174 0.99 12.33 -18.07
N LEU A 175 1.82 11.39 -17.61
CA LEU A 175 1.61 10.76 -16.31
C LEU A 175 1.67 11.84 -15.23
N HIS A 176 0.70 11.84 -14.30
CA HIS A 176 0.66 12.85 -13.23
C HIS A 176 2.00 12.91 -12.51
N PRO A 177 2.60 14.08 -12.34
CA PRO A 177 3.91 14.21 -11.71
C PRO A 177 3.84 13.80 -10.24
N ALA A 178 4.79 12.95 -9.82
CA ALA A 178 4.89 12.49 -8.45
C ALA A 178 5.60 13.52 -7.56
N ASN A 179 5.17 13.61 -6.29
CA ASN A 179 5.77 14.45 -5.24
C ASN A 179 5.98 13.64 -3.94
N PRO A 180 6.82 12.59 -3.95
CA PRO A 180 6.96 11.68 -2.81
C PRO A 180 7.66 12.31 -1.61
N LEU A 181 7.16 12.08 -0.39
CA LEU A 181 7.72 12.62 0.86
C LEU A 181 8.49 11.61 1.71
N SER A 182 8.73 10.40 1.22
CA SER A 182 9.52 9.37 1.90
C SER A 182 10.26 8.51 0.91
N ILE A 183 11.25 7.76 1.39
CA ILE A 183 11.96 6.78 0.54
C ILE A 183 10.99 5.72 0.00
N TYR A 184 10.06 5.22 0.82
CA TYR A 184 9.04 4.28 0.36
C TYR A 184 8.18 4.88 -0.77
N HIS A 185 7.65 6.09 -0.60
CA HIS A 185 6.86 6.73 -1.65
C HIS A 185 7.69 7.07 -2.90
N LEU A 186 8.99 7.37 -2.73
CA LEU A 186 9.90 7.56 -3.85
C LEU A 186 10.08 6.26 -4.65
N THR A 187 10.22 5.10 -3.98
CA THR A 187 10.28 3.83 -4.72
C THR A 187 9.01 3.58 -5.50
N LYS A 188 7.83 3.79 -4.90
CA LYS A 188 6.53 3.64 -5.58
C LYS A 188 6.36 4.56 -6.80
N ALA A 189 6.83 5.81 -6.71
CA ALA A 189 6.81 6.74 -7.85
C ALA A 189 7.74 6.27 -8.98
N ARG A 190 8.89 5.70 -8.65
CA ARG A 190 9.83 5.15 -9.64
C ARG A 190 9.33 3.85 -10.26
N ASP A 191 8.67 2.99 -9.49
CA ASP A 191 8.02 1.79 -9.99
C ASP A 191 6.94 2.13 -11.02
N GLN A 192 6.10 3.14 -10.72
CA GLN A 192 5.10 3.64 -11.69
C GLN A 192 5.74 4.11 -13.00
N LEU A 193 6.87 4.83 -12.94
CA LEU A 193 7.62 5.23 -14.13
C LEU A 193 8.22 4.03 -14.87
N ALA A 194 8.75 3.03 -14.16
CA ALA A 194 9.26 1.80 -14.77
C ALA A 194 8.15 1.03 -15.47
N LEU A 195 7.00 0.83 -14.84
CA LEU A 195 5.83 0.19 -15.42
C LEU A 195 5.38 0.89 -16.70
N ALA A 196 5.31 2.23 -16.68
CA ALA A 196 4.95 3.02 -17.86
C ALA A 196 5.99 2.88 -18.99
N PHE A 197 7.29 2.83 -18.66
CA PHE A 197 8.37 2.61 -19.62
C PHE A 197 8.26 1.23 -20.27
N PHE A 198 8.18 0.17 -19.47
CA PHE A 198 8.11 -1.21 -19.98
C PHE A 198 6.80 -1.46 -20.76
N SER A 199 5.70 -0.84 -20.35
CA SER A 199 4.46 -0.89 -21.11
C SER A 199 4.61 -0.27 -22.50
N LYS A 200 5.23 0.91 -22.58
CA LYS A 200 5.38 1.67 -23.83
C LYS A 200 6.43 1.08 -24.78
N HIS A 201 7.56 0.61 -24.25
CA HIS A 201 8.74 0.25 -25.05
C HIS A 201 8.94 -1.24 -25.22
N GLU A 202 8.48 -2.05 -24.25
CA GLU A 202 8.63 -3.51 -24.25
C GLU A 202 7.28 -4.24 -24.42
N GLY A 203 6.17 -3.50 -24.49
CA GLY A 203 4.83 -4.06 -24.68
C GLY A 203 4.27 -4.84 -23.50
N ILE A 204 4.88 -4.75 -22.31
CA ILE A 204 4.37 -5.41 -21.09
C ILE A 204 3.04 -4.80 -20.70
N ARG A 205 2.02 -5.64 -20.50
CA ARG A 205 0.71 -5.20 -20.02
C ARG A 205 0.78 -4.87 -18.54
N THR A 206 0.54 -3.61 -18.16
CA THR A 206 0.69 -3.15 -16.78
C THR A 206 -0.53 -2.38 -16.30
N THR A 207 -0.90 -2.60 -15.04
CA THR A 207 -1.88 -1.79 -14.29
C THR A 207 -1.26 -1.41 -12.94
N ASP A 208 -1.31 -0.12 -12.60
CA ASP A 208 -0.88 0.40 -11.30
C ASP A 208 -2.10 0.77 -10.46
N LEU A 209 -2.27 0.10 -9.32
CA LEU A 209 -3.31 0.37 -8.33
C LEU A 209 -2.75 1.29 -7.25
N VAL A 210 -2.98 2.59 -7.38
CA VAL A 210 -2.50 3.63 -6.46
C VAL A 210 -3.29 3.56 -5.15
N GLN A 211 -2.78 2.76 -4.21
CA GLN A 211 -3.49 2.30 -3.01
C GLN A 211 -3.50 3.34 -1.90
N GLY A 212 -4.69 3.56 -1.31
CA GLY A 212 -4.87 4.27 -0.04
C GLY A 212 -4.47 3.43 1.18
N ALA A 213 -4.63 3.99 2.38
CA ALA A 213 -4.40 3.25 3.62
C ALA A 213 -5.42 2.11 3.75
N VAL A 214 -4.92 0.88 3.82
CA VAL A 214 -5.80 -0.29 3.93
C VAL A 214 -6.20 -0.52 5.38
N TRP A 215 -7.47 -0.83 5.60
CA TRP A 215 -8.06 -1.17 6.89
C TRP A 215 -8.90 -2.45 6.81
N GLY A 216 -9.29 -2.97 7.96
CA GLY A 216 -10.00 -4.24 8.08
C GLY A 216 -9.04 -5.43 8.03
N THR A 217 -9.44 -6.52 8.66
CA THR A 217 -8.60 -7.69 8.87
C THR A 217 -9.11 -8.90 8.11
N GLN A 218 -10.42 -9.03 7.97
CA GLN A 218 -11.03 -10.23 7.40
C GLN A 218 -11.66 -9.97 6.03
N THR A 219 -11.48 -10.95 5.16
CA THR A 219 -12.29 -11.20 3.97
C THR A 219 -13.14 -12.44 4.20
N GLU A 220 -14.05 -12.74 3.27
CA GLU A 220 -14.83 -13.98 3.30
C GLU A 220 -13.92 -15.21 3.44
N GLN A 221 -12.79 -15.21 2.74
CA GLN A 221 -11.86 -16.35 2.71
C GLN A 221 -11.07 -16.47 4.00
N THR A 222 -10.53 -15.35 4.51
CA THR A 222 -9.74 -15.37 5.75
C THR A 222 -10.57 -15.66 6.99
N ALA A 223 -11.90 -15.49 6.94
CA ALA A 223 -12.82 -15.80 8.03
C ALA A 223 -13.23 -17.29 8.11
N ARG A 224 -12.89 -18.11 7.10
CA ARG A 224 -13.31 -19.53 7.04
C ARG A 224 -12.65 -20.42 8.10
N ASP A 225 -11.43 -20.06 8.53
CA ASP A 225 -10.71 -20.79 9.58
C ASP A 225 -9.82 -19.81 10.34
N LYS A 226 -9.69 -19.99 11.67
CA LYS A 226 -8.85 -19.13 12.52
C LYS A 226 -7.38 -19.09 12.10
N ARG A 227 -6.85 -20.15 11.48
CA ARG A 227 -5.48 -20.24 10.98
C ARG A 227 -5.26 -19.36 9.73
N LEU A 228 -6.35 -18.93 9.08
CA LEU A 228 -6.32 -18.08 7.88
C LEU A 228 -6.41 -16.59 8.20
N ILE A 229 -6.63 -16.24 9.48
CA ILE A 229 -6.81 -14.84 9.90
C ILE A 229 -5.67 -13.96 9.36
N ASN A 230 -6.03 -12.76 8.91
CA ASN A 230 -5.06 -11.81 8.39
C ASN A 230 -4.41 -10.98 9.51
N ARG A 231 -3.34 -10.29 9.18
CA ARG A 231 -2.60 -9.41 10.08
C ARG A 231 -3.44 -8.20 10.50
N PHE A 232 -3.28 -7.80 11.76
CA PHE A 232 -3.75 -6.54 12.28
C PHE A 232 -2.55 -5.76 12.84
N ASP A 233 -1.96 -4.90 12.02
CA ASP A 233 -0.80 -4.09 12.40
C ASP A 233 -1.27 -2.81 13.10
N TYR A 234 -0.73 -2.52 14.29
CA TYR A 234 -1.14 -1.38 15.13
C TYR A 234 0.04 -0.57 15.68
N ASP A 235 1.25 -1.08 15.51
CA ASP A 235 2.49 -0.47 16.00
C ASP A 235 2.86 0.80 15.21
N ASP A 236 3.91 1.48 15.65
CA ASP A 236 4.43 2.72 15.06
C ASP A 236 5.15 2.54 13.71
N ILE A 237 5.45 1.30 13.32
CA ILE A 237 6.15 0.98 12.07
C ILE A 237 5.17 0.62 10.95
N TYR A 238 4.24 -0.29 11.22
CA TYR A 238 3.34 -0.85 10.20
C TYR A 238 1.87 -0.51 10.42
N GLY A 239 1.50 -0.05 11.62
CA GLY A 239 0.14 0.31 11.96
C GLY A 239 -0.35 1.56 11.23
N THR A 240 -1.61 1.55 10.82
CA THR A 240 -2.29 2.74 10.32
C THR A 240 -2.95 3.52 11.44
N VAL A 241 -3.28 4.78 11.20
CA VAL A 241 -4.01 5.60 12.18
C VAL A 241 -5.35 4.97 12.56
N LEU A 242 -6.06 4.39 11.60
CA LEU A 242 -7.35 3.76 11.85
C LEU A 242 -7.21 2.49 12.71
N ASN A 243 -6.25 1.61 12.39
CA ASN A 243 -5.99 0.42 13.19
C ASN A 243 -5.61 0.77 14.64
N ARG A 244 -4.82 1.85 14.82
CA ARG A 244 -4.51 2.36 16.16
C ARG A 244 -5.78 2.81 16.89
N PHE A 245 -6.66 3.57 16.25
CA PHE A 245 -7.93 4.00 16.85
C PHE A 245 -8.83 2.81 17.20
N ILE A 246 -8.94 1.83 16.29
CA ILE A 246 -9.71 0.60 16.52
C ILE A 246 -9.19 -0.13 17.78
N LEU A 247 -7.89 -0.30 17.91
CA LEU A 247 -7.31 -0.97 19.08
C LEU A 247 -7.44 -0.12 20.35
N GLN A 248 -7.24 1.19 20.27
CA GLN A 248 -7.45 2.10 21.39
C GLN A 248 -8.89 2.01 21.90
N ALA A 249 -9.88 2.02 21.00
CA ALA A 249 -11.27 1.83 21.34
C ALA A 249 -11.52 0.48 22.06
N ALA A 250 -11.00 -0.62 21.51
CA ALA A 250 -11.14 -1.95 22.09
C ALA A 250 -10.52 -2.08 23.48
N LEU A 251 -9.50 -1.27 23.81
CA LEU A 251 -8.82 -1.25 25.11
C LEU A 251 -9.43 -0.23 26.10
N GLY A 252 -10.43 0.53 25.70
CA GLY A 252 -10.96 1.65 26.49
C GLY A 252 -9.96 2.81 26.65
N HIS A 253 -9.00 2.93 25.75
CA HIS A 253 -8.00 3.99 25.73
C HIS A 253 -8.49 5.17 24.88
N PRO A 254 -8.19 6.43 25.23
CA PRO A 254 -8.54 7.57 24.40
C PRO A 254 -7.95 7.46 22.98
N LEU A 255 -8.72 7.84 21.97
CA LEU A 255 -8.24 7.94 20.59
C LEU A 255 -7.25 9.10 20.48
N THR A 256 -6.00 8.82 20.16
CA THR A 256 -4.93 9.82 20.18
C THR A 256 -4.72 10.44 18.79
N VAL A 257 -5.06 11.73 18.65
CA VAL A 257 -4.94 12.53 17.43
C VAL A 257 -3.69 13.41 17.51
N TYR A 258 -2.85 13.42 16.50
CA TYR A 258 -1.68 14.29 16.42
C TYR A 258 -2.05 15.68 15.90
N GLY A 259 -1.63 16.74 16.62
CA GLY A 259 -1.93 18.14 16.29
C GLY A 259 -3.44 18.36 16.20
N GLY A 260 -3.89 19.20 15.29
CA GLY A 260 -5.32 19.47 15.05
C GLY A 260 -6.05 18.33 14.32
N GLY A 261 -5.35 17.34 13.81
CA GLY A 261 -5.93 16.22 13.06
C GLY A 261 -6.48 16.62 11.69
N GLY A 262 -6.02 17.74 11.12
CA GLY A 262 -6.46 18.24 9.80
C GLY A 262 -5.90 17.43 8.62
N GLN A 263 -4.92 16.57 8.85
CA GLN A 263 -4.31 15.76 7.79
C GLN A 263 -5.33 14.79 7.21
N THR A 264 -5.53 14.84 5.89
CA THR A 264 -6.41 13.94 5.14
C THR A 264 -5.67 12.69 4.70
N ARG A 265 -6.32 11.54 4.80
CA ARG A 265 -5.83 10.24 4.30
C ARG A 265 -6.95 9.55 3.54
N ALA A 266 -6.59 8.86 2.48
CA ALA A 266 -7.48 8.01 1.71
C ALA A 266 -7.44 6.58 2.25
N PHE A 267 -8.61 5.93 2.31
CA PHE A 267 -8.79 4.61 2.90
C PHE A 267 -9.48 3.65 1.93
N ILE A 268 -9.19 2.36 2.10
CA ILE A 268 -9.87 1.25 1.43
C ILE A 268 -9.93 0.03 2.35
N HIS A 269 -11.04 -0.70 2.32
CA HIS A 269 -11.16 -1.94 3.09
C HIS A 269 -10.43 -3.09 2.40
N ILE A 270 -9.87 -4.04 3.19
CA ILE A 270 -9.12 -5.18 2.64
C ILE A 270 -9.93 -6.03 1.65
N SER A 271 -11.23 -6.19 1.84
CA SER A 271 -12.09 -6.89 0.88
C SER A 271 -12.21 -6.17 -0.46
N ASP A 272 -12.12 -4.84 -0.45
CA ASP A 272 -12.17 -4.05 -1.66
C ASP A 272 -10.81 -4.04 -2.37
N VAL A 273 -9.70 -4.13 -1.63
CA VAL A 273 -8.36 -4.36 -2.21
C VAL A 273 -8.40 -5.62 -3.05
N VAL A 274 -8.83 -6.72 -2.46
CA VAL A 274 -8.97 -8.02 -3.15
C VAL A 274 -9.85 -7.90 -4.39
N ARG A 275 -10.96 -7.19 -4.30
CA ARG A 275 -11.87 -6.96 -5.45
C ARG A 275 -11.23 -6.08 -6.52
N CYS A 276 -10.42 -5.08 -6.15
CA CYS A 276 -9.70 -4.25 -7.11
C CYS A 276 -8.67 -5.05 -7.90
N ASP A 277 -7.94 -5.97 -7.24
CA ASP A 277 -7.00 -6.87 -7.91
C ASP A 277 -7.71 -7.77 -8.93
N GLU A 278 -8.86 -8.35 -8.54
CA GLU A 278 -9.71 -9.13 -9.44
C GLU A 278 -10.18 -8.29 -10.63
N ILE A 279 -10.70 -7.08 -10.40
CA ILE A 279 -11.15 -6.16 -11.45
C ILE A 279 -9.97 -5.82 -12.39
N ALA A 280 -8.78 -5.57 -11.86
CA ALA A 280 -7.61 -5.25 -12.67
C ALA A 280 -7.20 -6.42 -13.57
N ILE A 281 -7.19 -7.66 -13.03
CA ILE A 281 -6.89 -8.87 -13.80
C ILE A 281 -7.91 -9.07 -14.93
N ASP A 282 -9.19 -8.96 -14.62
CA ASP A 282 -10.27 -9.21 -15.57
C ASP A 282 -10.36 -8.10 -16.65
N ASN A 283 -9.73 -6.95 -16.41
CA ASN A 283 -9.67 -5.81 -17.33
C ASN A 283 -8.23 -5.45 -17.69
N ALA A 284 -7.41 -6.43 -18.04
CA ALA A 284 -6.04 -6.18 -18.48
C ALA A 284 -6.02 -5.25 -19.70
N PRO A 285 -5.04 -4.32 -19.82
CA PRO A 285 -4.83 -3.57 -21.06
C PRO A 285 -4.49 -4.52 -22.19
N ALA A 286 -4.84 -4.16 -23.43
CA ALA A 286 -4.38 -4.89 -24.59
C ALA A 286 -2.88 -4.72 -24.79
N SER A 287 -2.23 -5.64 -25.51
CA SER A 287 -0.82 -5.49 -25.88
C SER A 287 -0.61 -4.19 -26.67
N GLY A 288 0.37 -3.39 -26.27
CA GLY A 288 0.66 -2.08 -26.86
C GLY A 288 -0.20 -0.93 -26.35
N GLU A 289 -1.21 -1.18 -25.52
CA GLU A 289 -1.88 -0.10 -24.78
C GLU A 289 -0.95 0.45 -23.68
N ARG A 290 -1.11 1.73 -23.35
CA ARG A 290 -0.40 2.35 -22.25
C ARG A 290 -0.80 1.71 -20.91
N MET A 291 0.07 1.80 -19.91
CA MET A 291 -0.22 1.42 -18.53
C MET A 291 -1.56 2.00 -18.07
N ARG A 292 -2.41 1.18 -17.44
CA ARG A 292 -3.60 1.66 -16.74
C ARG A 292 -3.24 2.07 -15.32
N VAL A 293 -3.85 3.14 -14.84
CA VAL A 293 -3.67 3.61 -13.46
C VAL A 293 -5.04 3.84 -12.84
N PHE A 294 -5.25 3.28 -11.65
CA PHE A 294 -6.47 3.47 -10.87
C PHE A 294 -6.14 3.88 -9.44
N ASN A 295 -6.87 4.86 -8.91
CA ASN A 295 -6.80 5.17 -7.49
C ASN A 295 -7.62 4.15 -6.69
N GLN A 296 -6.93 3.27 -5.99
CA GLN A 296 -7.51 2.20 -5.18
C GLN A 296 -7.90 2.74 -3.81
N ILE A 297 -9.01 3.48 -3.77
CA ILE A 297 -9.55 4.11 -2.57
C ILE A 297 -11.07 3.94 -2.49
N ALA A 298 -11.61 3.99 -1.27
CA ALA A 298 -13.05 4.06 -1.00
C ALA A 298 -13.48 5.48 -0.66
N GLU A 299 -12.79 6.12 0.27
CA GLU A 299 -13.11 7.42 0.86
C GLU A 299 -11.88 8.10 1.42
N SER A 300 -11.96 9.43 1.64
CA SER A 300 -10.90 10.21 2.29
C SER A 300 -11.45 10.87 3.56
N HIS A 301 -10.67 10.88 4.64
CA HIS A 301 -11.03 11.48 5.91
C HIS A 301 -9.89 12.31 6.48
N ARG A 302 -10.21 13.42 7.12
CA ARG A 302 -9.32 14.05 8.08
C ARG A 302 -9.15 13.14 9.29
N VAL A 303 -7.97 13.12 9.88
CA VAL A 303 -7.67 12.25 11.04
C VAL A 303 -8.62 12.53 12.20
N ILE A 304 -8.98 13.80 12.44
CA ILE A 304 -9.95 14.16 13.50
C ILE A 304 -11.35 13.63 13.21
N ASP A 305 -11.80 13.67 11.95
CA ASP A 305 -13.11 13.16 11.57
C ASP A 305 -13.15 11.63 11.63
N LEU A 306 -12.05 10.98 11.26
CA LEU A 306 -11.87 9.54 11.45
C LEU A 306 -11.99 9.13 12.92
N ALA A 307 -11.37 9.88 13.84
CA ALA A 307 -11.52 9.64 15.28
C ALA A 307 -12.97 9.77 15.74
N ARG A 308 -13.72 10.75 15.20
CA ARG A 308 -15.16 10.91 15.49
C ARG A 308 -16.00 9.73 14.98
N VAL A 309 -15.71 9.21 13.78
CA VAL A 309 -16.39 8.01 13.24
C VAL A 309 -16.18 6.81 14.17
N VAL A 310 -14.93 6.58 14.64
CA VAL A 310 -14.64 5.49 15.57
C VAL A 310 -15.32 5.70 16.93
N ALA A 311 -15.28 6.92 17.49
CA ALA A 311 -15.95 7.24 18.75
C ALA A 311 -17.48 7.11 18.68
N ALA A 312 -18.08 7.43 17.53
CA ALA A 312 -19.51 7.23 17.31
C ALA A 312 -19.89 5.74 17.27
N ALA A 313 -19.01 4.90 16.72
CA ALA A 313 -19.21 3.46 16.69
C ALA A 313 -18.94 2.77 18.06
N TRP A 314 -18.15 3.41 18.95
CA TRP A 314 -17.76 2.89 20.27
C TRP A 314 -17.88 4.01 21.32
N PRO A 315 -19.10 4.27 21.87
CA PRO A 315 -19.42 5.47 22.63
C PRO A 315 -18.63 5.69 23.93
N ASP A 316 -18.05 4.64 24.52
CA ASP A 316 -17.31 4.74 25.78
C ASP A 316 -15.88 5.28 25.62
N VAL A 317 -15.48 5.65 24.38
CA VAL A 317 -14.13 6.14 24.09
C VAL A 317 -14.14 7.66 23.90
N THR A 318 -13.10 8.32 24.42
CA THR A 318 -12.87 9.77 24.24
C THR A 318 -11.80 10.03 23.18
N VAL A 319 -11.74 11.26 22.66
CA VAL A 319 -10.69 11.72 21.73
C VAL A 319 -9.75 12.63 22.48
N ALA A 320 -8.44 12.34 22.41
CA ALA A 320 -7.38 13.17 23.00
C ALA A 320 -6.45 13.70 21.92
N THR A 321 -6.07 14.97 22.02
CA THR A 321 -5.09 15.59 21.12
C THR A 321 -3.70 15.54 21.74
N LEU A 322 -2.70 15.14 20.96
CA LEU A 322 -1.29 15.12 21.33
C LEU A 322 -0.47 16.04 20.44
N GLU A 323 0.67 16.47 20.92
CA GLU A 323 1.63 17.21 20.09
C GLU A 323 2.00 16.37 18.85
N ASN A 324 2.04 17.03 17.66
CA ASN A 324 2.39 16.32 16.43
C ASN A 324 3.90 16.06 16.35
N PRO A 325 4.37 14.80 16.43
CA PRO A 325 5.78 14.48 16.34
C PRO A 325 6.29 14.48 14.88
N ARG A 326 5.40 14.66 13.89
CA ARG A 326 5.72 14.62 12.47
C ARG A 326 5.88 16.03 11.91
N GLN A 327 6.88 16.22 11.05
CA GLN A 327 7.07 17.43 10.28
C GLN A 327 6.24 17.33 8.98
N GLU A 328 4.93 17.39 9.10
CA GLU A 328 4.02 17.44 7.95
C GLU A 328 3.10 18.67 8.10
N PRO A 329 2.50 19.19 7.00
CA PRO A 329 1.52 20.27 7.09
C PRO A 329 0.41 19.93 8.09
N ALA A 330 -0.03 20.93 8.85
CA ALA A 330 -1.10 20.75 9.86
C ALA A 330 -2.41 20.33 9.22
N ASP A 331 -2.65 20.82 8.02
CA ASP A 331 -3.80 20.49 7.17
C ASP A 331 -3.31 20.13 5.77
N ASN A 332 -3.94 19.17 5.15
CA ASN A 332 -3.85 18.91 3.72
C ASN A 332 -5.21 18.43 3.20
N ASP A 333 -5.47 18.71 1.95
CA ASP A 333 -6.67 18.24 1.26
C ASP A 333 -6.24 17.22 0.19
N LEU A 334 -6.62 15.96 0.39
CA LEU A 334 -6.33 14.87 -0.53
C LEU A 334 -7.65 14.37 -1.13
N ASP A 335 -8.09 15.04 -2.20
CA ASP A 335 -9.25 14.61 -2.99
C ASP A 335 -8.79 13.79 -4.19
N LEU A 336 -9.17 12.53 -4.24
CA LEU A 336 -8.76 11.57 -5.27
C LEU A 336 -9.97 11.05 -6.04
N SER A 337 -9.86 10.98 -7.36
CA SER A 337 -10.84 10.27 -8.19
C SER A 337 -10.63 8.75 -8.09
N ASN A 338 -11.70 7.99 -7.94
CA ASN A 338 -11.73 6.52 -8.08
C ASN A 338 -12.77 6.09 -9.11
N ALA A 339 -13.01 6.96 -10.09
CA ALA A 339 -14.08 6.77 -11.08
C ALA A 339 -13.86 5.53 -11.95
N GLY A 340 -12.61 5.22 -12.28
CA GLY A 340 -12.27 4.06 -13.12
C GLY A 340 -12.67 2.74 -12.49
N LEU A 341 -12.26 2.47 -11.26
CA LEU A 341 -12.65 1.24 -10.55
C LEU A 341 -14.15 1.15 -10.30
N ARG A 342 -14.81 2.30 -9.99
CA ARG A 342 -16.27 2.34 -9.83
C ARG A 342 -17.00 2.04 -11.13
N ALA A 343 -16.51 2.53 -12.27
CA ALA A 343 -17.07 2.24 -13.58
C ALA A 343 -16.93 0.75 -13.94
N LEU A 344 -15.86 0.10 -13.48
CA LEU A 344 -15.62 -1.35 -13.61
C LEU A 344 -16.36 -2.20 -12.56
N GLY A 345 -17.21 -1.58 -11.73
CA GLY A 345 -18.11 -2.30 -10.83
C GLY A 345 -17.68 -2.35 -9.37
N LEU A 346 -16.62 -1.64 -8.96
CA LEU A 346 -16.26 -1.53 -7.54
C LEU A 346 -17.40 -0.85 -6.75
N ARG A 347 -17.79 -1.46 -5.64
CA ARG A 347 -18.75 -0.91 -4.66
C ARG A 347 -18.06 -0.96 -3.29
N PRO A 348 -17.29 0.10 -2.95
CA PRO A 348 -16.41 0.06 -1.81
C PRO A 348 -17.20 0.09 -0.49
N LYS A 349 -16.69 -0.64 0.49
CA LYS A 349 -17.14 -0.63 1.88
C LYS A 349 -16.59 0.61 2.58
N LEU A 350 -17.47 1.38 3.23
CA LEU A 350 -17.08 2.56 3.97
C LEU A 350 -16.68 2.21 5.42
N ILE A 351 -15.85 3.04 6.02
CA ILE A 351 -15.37 2.85 7.40
C ILE A 351 -16.57 2.78 8.38
N ALA A 352 -17.53 3.67 8.21
CA ALA A 352 -18.74 3.69 9.06
C ALA A 352 -19.52 2.37 9.02
N ASP A 353 -19.48 1.64 7.90
CA ASP A 353 -20.22 0.39 7.72
C ASP A 353 -19.51 -0.82 8.35
N GLY A 354 -18.23 -0.71 8.70
CA GLY A 354 -17.43 -1.86 9.13
C GLY A 354 -16.62 -1.68 10.41
N VAL A 355 -16.36 -0.46 10.85
CA VAL A 355 -15.44 -0.19 11.96
C VAL A 355 -15.92 -0.81 13.28
N LEU A 356 -17.23 -0.82 13.54
CA LEU A 356 -17.81 -1.45 14.74
C LEU A 356 -17.53 -2.97 14.78
N ALA A 357 -17.70 -3.65 13.64
CA ALA A 357 -17.40 -5.08 13.55
C ALA A 357 -15.90 -5.33 13.75
N GLU A 358 -15.02 -4.50 13.17
CA GLU A 358 -13.58 -4.62 13.34
C GLU A 358 -13.14 -4.43 14.81
N ILE A 359 -13.77 -3.50 15.55
CA ILE A 359 -13.51 -3.34 16.99
C ILE A 359 -14.00 -4.55 17.77
N ARG A 360 -15.27 -4.95 17.58
CA ARG A 360 -15.95 -5.97 18.38
C ARG A 360 -15.44 -7.38 18.09
N ASP A 361 -15.24 -7.72 16.82
CA ASP A 361 -15.03 -9.11 16.39
C ASP A 361 -13.54 -9.43 16.17
N ILE A 362 -12.70 -8.40 15.99
CA ILE A 362 -11.26 -8.56 15.75
C ILE A 362 -10.43 -7.96 16.88
N ALA A 363 -10.52 -6.65 17.13
CA ALA A 363 -9.60 -6.02 18.06
C ALA A 363 -9.89 -6.42 19.52
N ALA A 364 -11.14 -6.42 19.95
CA ALA A 364 -11.50 -6.72 21.33
C ALA A 364 -11.15 -8.16 21.75
N PRO A 365 -11.45 -9.23 20.99
CA PRO A 365 -11.03 -10.58 21.34
C PRO A 365 -9.52 -10.77 21.44
N HIS A 366 -8.73 -10.02 20.66
CA HIS A 366 -7.28 -10.12 20.63
C HIS A 366 -6.57 -9.03 21.45
N ALA A 367 -7.31 -8.13 22.12
CA ALA A 367 -6.76 -7.00 22.86
C ALA A 367 -5.73 -7.41 23.94
N HIS A 368 -5.89 -8.60 24.52
CA HIS A 368 -4.95 -9.17 25.49
C HIS A 368 -3.53 -9.41 24.94
N ARG A 369 -3.37 -9.48 23.61
CA ARG A 369 -2.10 -9.65 22.90
C ARG A 369 -1.39 -8.33 22.63
N ALA A 370 -2.07 -7.19 22.84
CA ALA A 370 -1.53 -5.89 22.52
C ALA A 370 -0.32 -5.52 23.38
N ASN A 371 0.74 -5.10 22.74
CA ASN A 371 1.84 -4.43 23.43
C ASN A 371 1.45 -2.96 23.68
N ARG A 372 1.02 -2.65 24.89
CA ARG A 372 0.53 -1.31 25.26
C ARG A 372 1.56 -0.20 25.04
N THR A 373 2.86 -0.50 25.11
CA THR A 373 3.90 0.51 24.87
C THR A 373 4.00 0.94 23.41
N LYS A 374 3.37 0.18 22.48
CA LYS A 374 3.31 0.48 21.05
C LYS A 374 2.02 1.17 20.60
N ILE A 375 1.05 1.29 21.50
CA ILE A 375 -0.26 1.91 21.22
C ILE A 375 -0.18 3.41 21.43
N GLU A 376 0.56 3.84 22.44
CA GLU A 376 0.87 5.25 22.64
C GLU A 376 1.93 5.65 21.61
N PRO A 377 1.72 6.82 20.96
CA PRO A 377 2.74 7.33 20.05
C PRO A 377 4.02 7.52 20.85
N SER A 378 5.03 6.74 20.52
CA SER A 378 6.37 6.96 21.08
C SER A 378 6.74 8.42 20.76
N ARG A 379 7.20 9.17 21.76
CA ARG A 379 7.98 10.36 21.52
C ARG A 379 9.26 9.89 20.82
N GLN A 380 9.19 9.74 19.49
CA GLN A 380 10.40 9.43 18.74
C GLN A 380 11.39 10.57 19.06
N PRO A 381 12.59 10.27 19.54
CA PRO A 381 13.63 11.28 19.62
C PRO A 381 13.75 11.87 18.22
N ASN A 382 13.69 13.20 18.12
CA ASN A 382 13.77 13.95 16.88
C ASN A 382 14.69 13.26 15.87
N LEU A 383 14.14 12.71 14.81
CA LEU A 383 14.90 12.20 13.67
C LEU A 383 15.54 13.36 12.87
N SER A 384 15.39 14.58 13.35
CA SER A 384 16.20 15.74 12.98
C SER A 384 17.56 15.62 13.66
N GLY A 385 18.42 14.71 13.18
CA GLY A 385 19.83 15.01 13.19
C GLY A 385 19.96 16.36 12.47
N SER A 386 20.16 17.43 13.28
CA SER A 386 20.64 18.76 12.89
C SER A 386 20.71 19.03 11.38
N ASN A 387 19.60 19.25 10.73
CA ASN A 387 19.53 20.09 9.56
C ASN A 387 18.70 21.31 9.97
N GLN A 388 19.38 22.34 10.42
CA GLN A 388 18.84 23.68 10.30
C GLN A 388 18.37 23.87 8.87
N PRO A 389 17.19 24.49 8.64
CA PRO A 389 16.81 24.83 7.29
C PRO A 389 17.94 25.65 6.70
N HIS A 390 18.62 25.15 5.69
CA HIS A 390 19.45 26.00 4.85
C HIS A 390 18.48 27.06 4.33
N GLN A 391 18.61 28.25 4.91
CA GLN A 391 18.09 29.46 4.32
C GLN A 391 18.70 29.55 2.91
N LEU A 392 17.96 29.10 1.91
CA LEU A 392 18.17 29.51 0.54
C LEU A 392 17.72 30.98 0.44
N ALA A 393 18.44 31.84 1.18
CA ALA A 393 18.40 33.27 0.97
C ALA A 393 19.20 33.56 -0.30
N GLY A 394 18.50 33.87 -1.36
CA GLY A 394 18.98 34.74 -2.39
C GLY A 394 19.92 34.18 -3.43
N ILE A 395 19.39 33.39 -4.39
CA ILE A 395 19.88 33.41 -5.76
C ILE A 395 18.67 33.53 -6.68
N VAL A 396 18.09 34.69 -6.77
CA VAL A 396 17.27 35.07 -7.91
C VAL A 396 18.24 35.79 -8.87
N PRO A 397 18.56 35.26 -10.05
CA PRO A 397 19.27 35.99 -11.06
C PRO A 397 18.39 37.16 -11.50
N ARG A 398 18.84 38.42 -11.26
CA ARG A 398 18.26 39.61 -11.92
C ARG A 398 18.47 39.49 -13.42
N ILE A 399 17.42 39.16 -14.11
CA ILE A 399 17.35 39.33 -15.57
C ILE A 399 17.31 40.85 -15.80
N GLN A 400 18.44 41.43 -16.14
CA GLN A 400 18.50 42.79 -16.67
C GLN A 400 17.85 42.82 -18.04
N LYS A 401 16.71 43.49 -18.13
CA LYS A 401 16.15 43.91 -19.40
C LYS A 401 17.11 44.95 -20.02
N GLN A 402 17.93 44.53 -20.96
CA GLN A 402 18.54 45.48 -21.90
C GLN A 402 17.43 45.96 -22.83
N ARG A 403 17.01 47.21 -22.65
CA ARG A 403 16.32 47.98 -23.70
C ARG A 403 17.42 48.49 -24.65
N GLY A 404 17.44 47.94 -25.84
CA GLY A 404 18.23 48.44 -26.96
C GLY A 404 17.62 49.69 -27.55
N ALA A 405 18.47 50.59 -27.95
CA ALA A 405 18.20 51.70 -28.84
C ALA A 405 18.04 51.20 -30.29
#